data_74a0001bcecceb208431b9ddd59248d3
#
_entry.id   74a0001bcecceb208431b9ddd59248d3
#
_cell.length_a   1.000
_cell.length_b   1.000
_cell.length_c   1.000
_cell.angle_alpha   90.00
_cell.angle_beta   90.00
_cell.angle_gamma   90.00
#
_symmetry.space_group_name_H-M   'P 1'
#
loop_
_entity.id
_entity.type
_entity.pdbx_description
1 polymer ?
#
loop_
_entity_poly.entity_id
_entity_poly.type
_entity_poly.pdbx_seq_one_letter_code
_entity_poly.pdbx_strand_id
1 'polypeptide(L)'
;MSIKEIINLAKQSKSLVFLAHPHTLMSNKLYSKSDNWIDNKFHNYIQTLKDMDIDGIEVYYPGYSHNTINTLLEVCENQKLLVSGGSDFHGSRKPNNLLGIGYENSPIKVPYELLSKMKELHGKL
;
A
#
# COMPACT_ATOMS: atom_id res chain seq x y z
N MET A 1 -8.77 -2.89 -19.73
CA MET A 1 -9.46 -2.13 -18.66
C MET A 1 -8.47 -1.17 -18.03
N SER A 2 -8.81 0.11 -17.94
CA SER A 2 -7.95 1.12 -17.33
C SER A 2 -8.01 1.06 -15.80
N ILE A 3 -7.01 1.66 -15.14
CA ILE A 3 -7.00 1.77 -13.67
C ILE A 3 -8.27 2.48 -13.19
N LYS A 4 -8.68 3.55 -13.87
CA LYS A 4 -9.89 4.29 -13.52
C LYS A 4 -11.16 3.43 -13.61
N GLU A 5 -11.25 2.61 -14.63
CA GLU A 5 -12.38 1.66 -14.78
C GLU A 5 -12.42 0.63 -13.67
N ILE A 6 -11.24 0.11 -13.28
CA ILE A 6 -11.12 -0.84 -12.17
C ILE A 6 -11.57 -0.19 -10.85
N ILE A 7 -11.10 1.02 -10.58
CA ILE A 7 -11.49 1.76 -9.37
C ILE A 7 -12.99 2.01 -9.36
N ASN A 8 -13.55 2.47 -10.48
CA ASN A 8 -14.99 2.72 -10.59
C ASN A 8 -15.82 1.45 -10.33
N LEU A 9 -15.40 0.32 -10.89
CA LEU A 9 -16.08 -0.95 -10.68
C LEU A 9 -16.04 -1.38 -9.21
N ALA A 10 -14.89 -1.24 -8.57
CA ALA A 10 -14.74 -1.54 -7.15
C ALA A 10 -15.64 -0.63 -6.29
N LYS A 11 -15.70 0.66 -6.62
CA LYS A 11 -16.59 1.61 -5.92
C LYS A 11 -18.06 1.27 -6.09
N GLN A 12 -18.48 0.88 -7.29
CA GLN A 12 -19.84 0.40 -7.53
C GLN A 12 -20.19 -0.82 -6.68
N SER A 13 -19.18 -1.66 -6.42
CA SER A 13 -19.32 -2.85 -5.55
C SER A 13 -19.18 -2.51 -4.05
N LYS A 14 -19.11 -1.24 -3.68
CA LYS A 14 -18.91 -0.75 -2.31
C LYS A 14 -17.64 -1.33 -1.67
N SER A 15 -16.56 -1.40 -2.44
CA SER A 15 -15.27 -1.93 -2.01
C SER A 15 -14.27 -0.80 -1.79
N LEU A 16 -13.38 -0.97 -0.81
CA LEU A 16 -12.21 -0.11 -0.66
C LEU A 16 -11.11 -0.52 -1.64
N VAL A 17 -10.37 0.45 -2.15
CA VAL A 17 -9.32 0.25 -3.16
C VAL A 17 -8.00 0.74 -2.62
N PHE A 18 -7.00 -0.14 -2.61
CA PHE A 18 -5.66 0.16 -2.13
C PHE A 18 -4.62 -0.07 -3.22
N LEU A 19 -3.60 0.79 -3.24
CA LEU A 19 -2.41 0.57 -4.04
C LEU A 19 -1.51 -0.43 -3.32
N ALA A 20 -1.32 -1.60 -3.90
CA ALA A 20 -0.42 -2.63 -3.37
C ALA A 20 1.04 -2.28 -3.69
N HIS A 21 1.97 -2.71 -2.84
CA HIS A 21 3.44 -2.62 -3.02
C HIS A 21 3.87 -1.41 -3.87
N PRO A 22 3.71 -0.18 -3.36
CA PRO A 22 3.81 1.06 -4.15
C PRO A 22 5.16 1.29 -4.82
N HIS A 23 6.23 0.64 -4.36
CA HIS A 23 7.54 0.74 -5.02
C HIS A 23 7.51 0.26 -6.46
N THR A 24 6.59 -0.63 -6.82
CA THR A 24 6.47 -1.14 -8.19
C THR A 24 6.00 -0.11 -9.20
N LEU A 25 5.43 1.01 -8.77
CA LEU A 25 5.14 2.14 -9.67
C LEU A 25 6.41 2.74 -10.27
N MET A 26 7.51 2.68 -9.52
CA MET A 26 8.77 3.32 -9.89
C MET A 26 9.81 2.30 -10.36
N SER A 27 9.78 1.10 -9.80
CA SER A 27 10.72 0.03 -10.12
C SER A 27 10.16 -1.31 -9.68
N ASN A 28 10.32 -2.35 -10.50
CA ASN A 28 9.91 -3.71 -10.13
C ASN A 28 10.84 -4.35 -9.09
N LYS A 29 11.83 -3.61 -8.59
CA LYS A 29 12.91 -4.18 -7.80
C LYS A 29 13.08 -3.42 -6.48
N LEU A 30 12.94 -4.15 -5.39
CA LEU A 30 13.22 -3.65 -4.04
C LEU A 30 14.73 -3.80 -3.77
N TYR A 31 15.57 -3.08 -4.52
CA TYR A 31 17.01 -3.32 -4.51
C TYR A 31 17.78 -2.61 -3.42
N SER A 32 17.22 -1.58 -2.88
CA SER A 32 17.90 -0.85 -1.85
C SER A 32 16.94 -0.57 -0.71
N LYS A 33 17.47 -0.57 0.48
CA LYS A 33 16.76 -0.08 1.66
C LYS A 33 16.53 1.44 1.59
N SER A 34 16.83 2.04 0.44
CA SER A 34 16.65 3.46 0.17
C SER A 34 15.21 3.75 -0.23
N ASP A 35 14.71 4.90 0.20
CA ASP A 35 13.41 5.45 -0.15
C ASP A 35 13.47 6.46 -1.30
N ASN A 36 14.56 6.46 -2.08
CA ASN A 36 14.77 7.40 -3.18
C ASN A 36 13.68 7.34 -4.27
N TRP A 37 12.96 6.23 -4.35
CA TRP A 37 11.85 6.08 -5.28
C TRP A 37 10.63 6.92 -4.88
N ILE A 38 10.56 7.39 -3.62
CA ILE A 38 9.49 8.27 -3.14
C ILE A 38 9.91 9.72 -3.48
N ASP A 39 9.86 10.05 -4.75
CA ASP A 39 10.26 11.32 -5.33
C ASP A 39 9.04 12.12 -5.83
N ASN A 40 9.28 13.23 -6.52
CA ASN A 40 8.20 14.05 -7.07
C ASN A 40 7.32 13.30 -8.06
N LYS A 41 7.91 12.41 -8.85
CA LYS A 41 7.17 11.60 -9.81
C LYS A 41 6.22 10.63 -9.09
N PHE A 42 6.68 10.02 -8.00
CA PHE A 42 5.85 9.18 -7.14
C PHE A 42 4.69 9.99 -6.55
N HIS A 43 4.98 11.17 -5.98
CA HIS A 43 3.93 12.03 -5.42
C HIS A 43 2.88 12.40 -6.47
N ASN A 44 3.30 12.68 -7.71
CA ASN A 44 2.38 12.97 -8.80
C ASN A 44 1.49 11.76 -9.14
N TYR A 45 2.04 10.54 -9.14
CA TYR A 45 1.25 9.32 -9.33
C TYR A 45 0.22 9.14 -8.22
N ILE A 46 0.62 9.35 -6.97
CA ILE A 46 -0.31 9.23 -5.84
C ILE A 46 -1.43 10.27 -5.95
N GLN A 47 -1.11 11.51 -6.32
CA GLN A 47 -2.14 12.52 -6.55
C GLN A 47 -3.12 12.09 -7.64
N THR A 48 -2.62 11.56 -8.75
CA THR A 48 -3.47 11.06 -9.84
C THR A 48 -4.39 9.94 -9.37
N LEU A 49 -3.87 8.98 -8.59
CA LEU A 49 -4.66 7.89 -8.05
C LEU A 49 -5.68 8.39 -7.02
N LYS A 50 -5.31 9.38 -6.20
CA LYS A 50 -6.23 10.02 -5.28
C LYS A 50 -7.38 10.69 -6.02
N ASP A 51 -7.09 11.36 -7.13
CA ASP A 51 -8.10 11.99 -7.98
C ASP A 51 -9.02 10.95 -8.65
N MET A 52 -8.54 9.72 -8.82
CA MET A 52 -9.33 8.57 -9.28
C MET A 52 -10.11 7.88 -8.15
N ASP A 53 -9.98 8.37 -6.92
CA ASP A 53 -10.72 7.91 -5.75
C ASP A 53 -10.21 6.60 -5.13
N ILE A 54 -8.88 6.38 -5.10
CA ILE A 54 -8.34 5.31 -4.26
C ILE A 54 -8.53 5.64 -2.77
N ASP A 55 -8.63 4.62 -1.94
CA ASP A 55 -8.86 4.78 -0.51
C ASP A 55 -7.58 4.73 0.30
N GLY A 56 -6.55 4.02 -0.16
CA GLY A 56 -5.34 3.87 0.62
C GLY A 56 -4.16 3.28 -0.12
N ILE A 57 -3.08 3.11 0.62
CA ILE A 57 -1.80 2.57 0.14
C ILE A 57 -1.32 1.48 1.11
N GLU A 58 -0.77 0.40 0.56
CA GLU A 58 -0.06 -0.60 1.35
C GLU A 58 1.30 -0.04 1.77
N VAL A 59 1.47 0.21 3.06
CA VAL A 59 2.69 0.83 3.62
C VAL A 59 3.56 -0.20 4.32
N TYR A 60 2.95 -1.12 5.06
CA TYR A 60 3.68 -2.18 5.76
C TYR A 60 3.89 -3.35 4.82
N TYR A 61 5.03 -3.34 4.14
CA TYR A 61 5.39 -4.34 3.12
C TYR A 61 6.74 -4.97 3.47
N PRO A 62 6.94 -6.28 3.22
CA PRO A 62 8.20 -6.94 3.50
C PRO A 62 9.38 -6.27 2.79
N GLY A 63 10.42 -5.97 3.54
CA GLY A 63 11.63 -5.35 3.02
C GLY A 63 11.65 -3.83 3.02
N TYR A 64 10.54 -3.16 3.32
CA TYR A 64 10.58 -1.70 3.52
C TYR A 64 11.31 -1.36 4.82
N SER A 65 12.24 -0.41 4.75
CA SER A 65 12.90 0.13 5.93
C SER A 65 11.94 0.96 6.77
N HIS A 66 12.29 1.21 8.04
CA HIS A 66 11.53 2.13 8.89
C HIS A 66 11.39 3.51 8.25
N ASN A 67 12.45 3.98 7.60
CA ASN A 67 12.44 5.28 6.93
C ASN A 67 11.45 5.31 5.77
N THR A 68 11.42 4.28 4.95
CA THR A 68 10.45 4.13 3.86
C THR A 68 9.02 4.11 4.40
N ILE A 69 8.77 3.32 5.44
CA ILE A 69 7.45 3.24 6.09
C ILE A 69 7.04 4.62 6.60
N ASN A 70 7.91 5.31 7.33
CA ASN A 70 7.60 6.64 7.88
C ASN A 70 7.30 7.66 6.76
N THR A 71 8.07 7.64 5.67
CA THR A 71 7.85 8.52 4.54
C THR A 71 6.49 8.24 3.87
N LEU A 72 6.15 6.97 3.68
CA LEU A 72 4.84 6.59 3.13
C LEU A 72 3.69 6.94 4.06
N LEU A 73 3.88 6.82 5.38
CA LEU A 73 2.87 7.26 6.35
C LEU A 73 2.60 8.76 6.23
N GLU A 74 3.63 9.57 6.04
CA GLU A 74 3.48 11.01 5.80
C GLU A 74 2.71 11.29 4.50
N VAL A 75 3.01 10.55 3.44
CA VAL A 75 2.26 10.66 2.16
C VAL A 75 0.78 10.39 2.40
N CYS A 76 0.46 9.31 3.12
CA CYS A 76 -0.92 8.95 3.42
C CYS A 76 -1.61 10.01 4.28
N GLU A 77 -0.93 10.55 5.29
CA GLU A 77 -1.48 11.60 6.14
C GLU A 77 -1.78 12.87 5.33
N ASN A 78 -0.84 13.32 4.50
CA ASN A 78 -0.99 14.52 3.68
C ASN A 78 -2.10 14.38 2.64
N GLN A 79 -2.26 13.20 2.07
CA GLN A 79 -3.28 12.92 1.05
C GLN A 79 -4.60 12.41 1.63
N LYS A 80 -4.69 12.25 2.94
CA LYS A 80 -5.87 11.68 3.62
C LYS A 80 -6.23 10.29 3.07
N LEU A 81 -5.22 9.46 2.89
CA LEU A 81 -5.34 8.07 2.47
C LEU A 81 -5.26 7.13 3.66
N LEU A 82 -5.98 6.04 3.59
CA LEU A 82 -5.85 4.93 4.54
C LEU A 82 -4.53 4.20 4.34
N VAL A 83 -4.11 3.49 5.36
CA VAL A 83 -2.89 2.68 5.37
C VAL A 83 -3.24 1.22 5.51
N SER A 84 -2.57 0.35 4.76
CA SER A 84 -2.67 -1.10 4.91
C SER A 84 -1.28 -1.73 5.01
N GLY A 85 -1.28 -3.03 5.22
CA GLY A 85 -0.07 -3.84 5.21
C GLY A 85 -0.37 -5.25 4.74
N GLY A 86 0.65 -5.93 4.28
CA GLY A 86 0.52 -7.30 3.81
C GLY A 86 1.87 -7.98 3.65
N SER A 87 1.86 -9.31 3.74
CA SER A 87 3.06 -10.14 3.67
C SER A 87 3.48 -10.49 2.23
N ASP A 88 2.65 -10.15 1.26
CA ASP A 88 2.84 -10.53 -0.14
C ASP A 88 3.03 -12.05 -0.31
N PHE A 89 2.29 -12.81 0.49
CA PHE A 89 2.36 -14.27 0.50
C PHE A 89 1.89 -14.85 -0.83
N HIS A 90 2.72 -15.72 -1.42
CA HIS A 90 2.44 -16.39 -2.70
C HIS A 90 2.70 -17.90 -2.64
N GLY A 91 2.64 -18.50 -1.46
CA GLY A 91 2.92 -19.92 -1.27
C GLY A 91 4.33 -20.27 -1.72
N SER A 92 4.48 -21.38 -2.45
CA SER A 92 5.78 -21.85 -2.90
C SER A 92 6.48 -20.95 -3.92
N ARG A 93 5.76 -20.04 -4.57
CA ARG A 93 6.34 -19.08 -5.54
C ARG A 93 7.22 -18.04 -4.89
N LYS A 94 6.94 -17.69 -3.63
CA LYS A 94 7.73 -16.77 -2.80
C LYS A 94 7.96 -17.41 -1.44
N PRO A 95 8.89 -18.38 -1.34
CA PRO A 95 9.04 -19.18 -0.11
C PRO A 95 9.50 -18.37 1.09
N ASN A 96 10.14 -17.21 0.87
CA ASN A 96 10.61 -16.36 1.96
C ASN A 96 9.55 -15.38 2.48
N ASN A 97 8.41 -15.26 1.79
CA ASN A 97 7.28 -14.44 2.23
C ASN A 97 6.31 -15.30 3.02
N LEU A 98 6.40 -15.24 4.34
CA LEU A 98 5.54 -16.02 5.24
C LEU A 98 4.18 -15.33 5.42
N LEU A 99 3.13 -16.14 5.50
CA LEU A 99 1.76 -15.63 5.64
C LEU A 99 1.61 -14.76 6.90
N GLY A 100 1.17 -13.53 6.72
CA GLY A 100 0.93 -12.57 7.79
C GLY A 100 2.20 -11.98 8.43
N ILE A 101 3.37 -12.44 8.04
CA ILE A 101 4.66 -12.08 8.65
C ILE A 101 5.57 -11.34 7.66
N GLY A 102 5.61 -11.78 6.41
CA GLY A 102 6.61 -11.36 5.44
C GLY A 102 7.92 -12.10 5.65
N TYR A 103 9.01 -11.39 5.85
CA TYR A 103 10.32 -12.03 6.09
C TYR A 103 10.52 -12.42 7.54
N GLU A 104 10.93 -13.66 7.79
CA GLU A 104 11.10 -14.19 9.15
C GLU A 104 12.07 -13.36 10.01
N ASN A 105 13.19 -12.93 9.41
CA ASN A 105 14.21 -12.12 10.11
C ASN A 105 13.86 -10.64 10.23
N SER A 106 12.83 -10.20 9.56
CA SER A 106 12.35 -8.81 9.59
C SER A 106 10.83 -8.79 9.39
N PRO A 107 10.07 -9.29 10.38
CA PRO A 107 8.62 -9.39 10.24
C PRO A 107 7.96 -8.03 10.15
N ILE A 108 6.88 -7.95 9.36
CA ILE A 108 6.03 -6.77 9.34
C ILE A 108 5.20 -6.73 10.63
N LYS A 109 4.94 -5.51 11.12
CA LYS A 109 4.07 -5.28 12.28
C LYS A 109 3.01 -4.28 11.87
N VAL A 110 1.83 -4.78 11.50
CA VAL A 110 0.73 -3.96 11.04
C VAL A 110 -0.16 -3.59 12.22
N PRO A 111 -0.31 -2.29 12.56
CA PRO A 111 -1.17 -1.88 13.67
C PRO A 111 -2.63 -2.26 13.43
N TYR A 112 -3.27 -2.84 14.43
CA TYR A 112 -4.68 -3.25 14.34
C TYR A 112 -5.63 -2.08 14.06
N GLU A 113 -5.30 -0.87 14.54
CA GLU A 113 -6.14 0.32 14.32
C GLU A 113 -6.39 0.62 12.83
N LEU A 114 -5.51 0.17 11.93
CA LEU A 114 -5.69 0.34 10.50
C LEU A 114 -6.95 -0.37 10.00
N LEU A 115 -7.20 -1.56 10.52
CA LEU A 115 -8.42 -2.31 10.21
C LEU A 115 -9.67 -1.57 10.72
N SER A 116 -9.59 -0.98 11.90
CA SER A 116 -10.69 -0.20 12.47
C SER A 116 -11.04 1.00 11.59
N LYS A 117 -10.04 1.70 11.07
CA LYS A 117 -10.24 2.81 10.14
C LYS A 117 -10.85 2.37 8.81
N MET A 118 -10.43 1.21 8.29
CA MET A 118 -11.02 0.62 7.08
C MET A 118 -12.50 0.29 7.29
N LYS A 119 -12.84 -0.32 8.42
CA LYS A 119 -14.24 -0.64 8.76
C LYS A 119 -15.09 0.61 8.89
N GLU A 120 -14.54 1.67 9.49
CA GLU A 120 -15.24 2.94 9.63
C GLU A 120 -15.57 3.55 8.26
N LEU A 121 -14.59 3.63 7.36
CA LEU A 121 -14.83 4.15 6.01
C LEU A 121 -15.77 3.24 5.22
N HIS A 122 -15.59 1.93 5.27
CA HIS A 122 -16.45 0.97 4.58
C HIS A 122 -17.91 1.07 5.03
N GLY A 123 -18.14 1.32 6.31
CA GLY A 123 -19.48 1.48 6.86
C GLY A 123 -20.22 2.72 6.34
N LYS A 124 -19.54 3.65 5.70
CA LYS A 124 -20.12 4.86 5.09
C LYS A 124 -20.47 4.70 3.60
N LEU A 125 -20.15 3.56 3.01
CA LEU A 125 -20.38 3.30 1.58
C LEU A 125 -21.81 2.92 1.24
#